data_6308c8aad1301af599ed9304b4a8e806
#
_entry.id   6308c8aad1301af599ed9304b4a8e806
#
_cell.length_a   1.000
_cell.length_b   1.000
_cell.length_c   1.000
_cell.angle_alpha   90.00
_cell.angle_beta   90.00
_cell.angle_gamma   90.00
#
_symmetry.space_group_name_H-M   'P 1'
#
loop_
_entity.id
_entity.type
_entity.pdbx_description
1 polymer ?
#
loop_
_entity_poly.entity_id
_entity_poly.type
_entity_poly.pdbx_seq_one_letter_code
_entity_poly.pdbx_strand_id
1 'polypeptide(L)'
;MVTGTRGIPGVMGGVETHCEELFPRLAERGWDVTVVRRSNYVEDGLKEWKGVRLVTLPSPKKKSFEAIIHTFRAINEARRVGADILHIHAIGPALLVPYAKMLGMKVVFTHHGPDYDRDKWGLAAKTMLKLGERMGCMFADDVIVISDVIRNLISRKYGRTSHVHLIYNGVSRPEVCDFPEYFEELGIEKGKYILGMCRFVPEKNLHHLVQAFARMKNTGGIKLVLAGD
;
A
#
# COMPACT_ATOMS: atom_id res chain seq x y z
N MET A 1 -2.58 11.36 12.41
CA MET A 1 -1.76 11.70 11.20
C MET A 1 -1.24 10.43 10.54
N VAL A 2 -1.20 10.38 9.20
CA VAL A 2 -0.86 9.19 8.40
C VAL A 2 0.41 9.46 7.58
N THR A 3 1.34 8.48 7.55
CA THR A 3 2.56 8.52 6.74
C THR A 3 2.92 7.13 6.22
N GLY A 4 3.93 7.06 5.34
CA GLY A 4 4.39 5.80 4.75
C GLY A 4 3.83 5.54 3.34
N THR A 5 2.83 6.29 2.92
CA THR A 5 2.36 6.36 1.54
C THR A 5 3.14 7.41 0.72
N ARG A 6 3.05 7.36 -0.59
CA ARG A 6 3.54 8.43 -1.47
C ARG A 6 2.60 9.61 -1.50
N GLY A 7 1.30 9.39 -1.34
CA GLY A 7 0.26 10.41 -1.28
C GLY A 7 -1.09 9.91 -1.78
N ILE A 8 -2.10 10.74 -1.59
CA ILE A 8 -3.46 10.67 -2.14
C ILE A 8 -3.88 12.09 -2.54
N PRO A 9 -4.86 12.30 -3.43
CA PRO A 9 -5.49 11.32 -4.30
C PRO A 9 -4.64 11.03 -5.56
N GLY A 10 -5.08 10.03 -6.32
CA GLY A 10 -4.60 9.79 -7.69
C GLY A 10 -3.17 9.28 -7.81
N VAL A 11 -2.52 8.89 -6.71
CA VAL A 11 -1.17 8.30 -6.75
C VAL A 11 -1.27 6.79 -6.91
N MET A 12 -0.73 6.26 -8.01
CA MET A 12 -0.81 4.84 -8.33
C MET A 12 -0.07 3.96 -7.30
N GLY A 13 -0.74 2.96 -6.74
CA GLY A 13 -0.15 1.97 -5.85
C GLY A 13 -1.13 1.39 -4.84
N GLY A 14 -0.90 0.12 -4.42
CA GLY A 14 -1.83 -0.58 -3.53
C GLY A 14 -1.99 0.07 -2.15
N VAL A 15 -0.91 0.59 -1.58
CA VAL A 15 -0.96 1.34 -0.31
C VAL A 15 -1.67 2.67 -0.49
N GLU A 16 -1.39 3.35 -1.58
CA GLU A 16 -2.00 4.62 -1.95
C GLU A 16 -3.51 4.46 -2.14
N THR A 17 -3.94 3.49 -2.95
CA THR A 17 -5.37 3.17 -3.15
C THR A 17 -6.06 2.80 -1.83
N HIS A 18 -5.41 1.98 -1.00
CA HIS A 18 -5.94 1.66 0.33
C HIS A 18 -6.13 2.92 1.18
N CYS A 19 -5.15 3.82 1.21
CA CYS A 19 -5.23 5.07 1.97
C CYS A 19 -6.31 6.01 1.39
N GLU A 20 -6.39 6.10 0.07
CA GLU A 20 -7.37 6.91 -0.65
C GLU A 20 -8.81 6.48 -0.36
N GLU A 21 -9.05 5.18 -0.22
CA GLU A 21 -10.36 4.65 0.10
C GLU A 21 -10.69 4.69 1.60
N LEU A 22 -9.72 4.47 2.47
CA LEU A 22 -9.94 4.35 3.91
C LEU A 22 -10.12 5.71 4.60
N PHE A 23 -9.19 6.65 4.35
CA PHE A 23 -9.12 7.85 5.18
C PHE A 23 -10.28 8.83 4.98
N PRO A 24 -10.86 9.03 3.79
CA PRO A 24 -12.12 9.77 3.66
C PRO A 24 -13.27 9.16 4.47
N ARG A 25 -13.39 7.84 4.48
CA ARG A 25 -14.44 7.15 5.27
C ARG A 25 -14.24 7.29 6.77
N LEU A 26 -13.00 7.45 7.23
CA LEU A 26 -12.73 7.79 8.63
C LEU A 26 -13.07 9.26 8.92
N ALA A 27 -12.75 10.18 8.01
CA ALA A 27 -13.12 11.58 8.14
C ALA A 27 -14.65 11.75 8.20
N GLU A 28 -15.40 11.06 7.35
CA GLU A 28 -16.88 11.02 7.38
C GLU A 28 -17.44 10.51 8.74
N ARG A 29 -16.65 9.71 9.46
CA ARG A 29 -17.00 9.22 10.82
C ARG A 29 -16.53 10.13 11.95
N GLY A 30 -16.07 11.33 11.62
CA GLY A 30 -15.68 12.35 12.61
C GLY A 30 -14.22 12.29 13.05
N TRP A 31 -13.35 11.50 12.39
CA TRP A 31 -11.92 11.53 12.66
C TRP A 31 -11.26 12.72 11.97
N ASP A 32 -10.44 13.48 12.69
CA ASP A 32 -9.55 14.48 12.07
C ASP A 32 -8.35 13.77 11.46
N VAL A 33 -8.40 13.56 10.16
CA VAL A 33 -7.37 12.81 9.43
C VAL A 33 -6.48 13.75 8.64
N THR A 34 -5.18 13.63 8.85
CA THR A 34 -4.16 14.30 8.03
C THR A 34 -3.27 13.26 7.36
N VAL A 35 -3.17 13.29 6.03
CA VAL A 35 -2.26 12.45 5.26
C VAL A 35 -1.04 13.24 4.80
N VAL A 36 0.15 12.73 5.11
CA VAL A 36 1.41 13.34 4.69
C VAL A 36 1.82 12.78 3.34
N ARG A 37 1.98 13.66 2.35
CA ARG A 37 2.30 13.35 0.96
C ARG A 37 3.74 13.71 0.62
N ARG A 38 4.33 12.98 -0.32
CA ARG A 38 5.69 13.25 -0.84
C ARG A 38 5.61 14.18 -2.05
N SER A 39 6.32 15.28 -2.01
CA SER A 39 6.33 16.28 -3.09
C SER A 39 6.74 15.74 -4.47
N ASN A 40 7.44 14.60 -4.52
CA ASN A 40 7.87 14.00 -5.80
C ASN A 40 6.73 13.30 -6.56
N TYR A 41 5.57 13.09 -5.93
CA TYR A 41 4.45 12.35 -6.52
C TYR A 41 3.16 13.17 -6.62
N VAL A 42 3.14 14.37 -6.08
CA VAL A 42 1.95 15.24 -6.08
C VAL A 42 2.39 16.68 -6.33
N GLU A 43 1.79 17.31 -7.32
CA GLU A 43 2.07 18.71 -7.72
C GLU A 43 0.77 19.55 -7.76
N ASP A 44 -0.31 19.01 -7.19
CA ASP A 44 -1.66 19.57 -7.31
C ASP A 44 -1.96 20.76 -6.39
N GLY A 45 -1.09 21.04 -5.43
CA GLY A 45 -1.30 22.11 -4.44
C GLY A 45 -2.48 21.88 -3.48
N LEU A 46 -3.15 20.73 -3.54
CA LEU A 46 -4.30 20.42 -2.70
C LEU A 46 -3.91 20.40 -1.21
N LYS A 47 -4.73 21.04 -0.40
CA LYS A 47 -4.60 21.05 1.08
C LYS A 47 -5.61 20.15 1.76
N GLU A 48 -6.65 19.77 1.04
CA GLU A 48 -7.72 18.91 1.53
C GLU A 48 -8.31 18.07 0.39
N TRP A 49 -8.77 16.88 0.71
CA TRP A 49 -9.50 16.01 -0.22
C TRP A 49 -10.49 15.12 0.53
N LYS A 50 -11.78 15.23 0.20
CA LYS A 50 -12.88 14.47 0.83
C LYS A 50 -12.80 14.46 2.38
N GLY A 51 -12.63 15.63 3.00
CA GLY A 51 -12.55 15.78 4.44
C GLY A 51 -11.21 15.38 5.07
N VAL A 52 -10.24 14.93 4.27
CA VAL A 52 -8.89 14.57 4.71
C VAL A 52 -7.95 15.74 4.46
N ARG A 53 -7.29 16.23 5.50
CA ARG A 53 -6.25 17.25 5.39
C ARG A 53 -4.99 16.67 4.74
N LEU A 54 -4.39 17.40 3.81
CA LEU A 54 -3.22 16.96 3.05
C LEU A 54 -2.03 17.87 3.37
N VAL A 55 -0.92 17.26 3.79
CA VAL A 55 0.34 17.95 4.05
C VAL A 55 1.41 17.42 3.13
N THR A 56 1.89 18.26 2.21
CA THR A 56 2.94 17.87 1.27
C THR A 56 4.30 18.25 1.84
N LEU A 57 5.16 17.27 2.10
CA LEU A 57 6.52 17.48 2.59
C LEU A 57 7.55 17.16 1.49
N PRO A 58 8.66 17.93 1.44
CA PRO A 58 9.74 17.64 0.53
C PRO A 58 10.31 16.25 0.75
N SER A 59 10.59 15.53 -0.34
CA SER A 59 11.27 14.23 -0.30
C SER A 59 12.46 14.23 -1.27
N PRO A 60 13.58 13.56 -0.92
CA PRO A 60 14.73 13.47 -1.82
C PRO A 60 14.37 12.66 -3.06
N LYS A 61 14.94 13.02 -4.20
CA LYS A 61 14.76 12.27 -5.47
C LYS A 61 15.43 10.89 -5.45
N LYS A 62 16.35 10.63 -4.52
CA LYS A 62 17.10 9.37 -4.41
C LYS A 62 16.23 8.30 -3.75
N LYS A 63 15.71 7.36 -4.54
CA LYS A 63 14.75 6.32 -4.14
C LYS A 63 15.11 5.55 -2.86
N SER A 64 16.41 5.32 -2.60
CA SER A 64 16.87 4.51 -1.45
C SER A 64 16.60 5.16 -0.09
N PHE A 65 16.61 6.49 0.00
CA PHE A 65 16.45 7.23 1.26
C PHE A 65 15.14 8.02 1.33
N GLU A 66 14.42 8.08 0.23
CA GLU A 66 13.20 8.87 0.11
C GLU A 66 12.19 8.55 1.22
N ALA A 67 11.87 7.26 1.39
CA ALA A 67 10.88 6.83 2.36
C ALA A 67 11.30 7.15 3.80
N ILE A 68 12.59 6.97 4.14
CA ILE A 68 13.10 7.19 5.49
C ILE A 68 13.10 8.69 5.81
N ILE A 69 13.70 9.52 4.95
CA ILE A 69 13.79 10.97 5.18
C ILE A 69 12.38 11.58 5.22
N HIS A 70 11.49 11.17 4.33
CA HIS A 70 10.11 11.65 4.35
C HIS A 70 9.41 11.23 5.64
N THR A 71 9.53 9.97 6.08
CA THR A 71 8.90 9.51 7.32
C THR A 71 9.47 10.25 8.54
N PHE A 72 10.78 10.51 8.58
CA PHE A 72 11.38 11.31 9.64
C PHE A 72 10.75 12.72 9.71
N ARG A 73 10.60 13.38 8.57
CA ARG A 73 9.93 14.70 8.49
C ARG A 73 8.47 14.62 8.93
N ALA A 74 7.75 13.57 8.49
CA ALA A 74 6.35 13.36 8.85
C ALA A 74 6.16 13.11 10.36
N ILE A 75 7.05 12.38 11.01
CA ILE A 75 7.04 12.18 12.46
C ILE A 75 7.21 13.52 13.20
N ASN A 76 8.19 14.32 12.78
CA ASN A 76 8.41 15.64 13.40
C ASN A 76 7.22 16.58 13.17
N GLU A 77 6.60 16.54 11.99
CA GLU A 77 5.38 17.29 11.71
C GLU A 77 4.22 16.82 12.58
N ALA A 78 4.03 15.51 12.72
CA ALA A 78 3.01 14.93 13.60
C ALA A 78 3.20 15.38 15.05
N ARG A 79 4.45 15.41 15.52
CA ARG A 79 4.78 15.92 16.86
C ARG A 79 4.49 17.40 16.99
N ARG A 80 4.84 18.19 15.97
CA ARG A 80 4.63 19.65 15.96
C ARG A 80 3.15 20.03 16.05
N VAL A 81 2.28 19.29 15.35
CA VAL A 81 0.83 19.56 15.34
C VAL A 81 0.09 18.87 16.48
N GLY A 82 0.76 18.11 17.33
CA GLY A 82 0.14 17.41 18.46
C GLY A 82 -0.80 16.27 18.02
N ALA A 83 -0.43 15.51 17.00
CA ALA A 83 -1.26 14.40 16.54
C ALA A 83 -1.40 13.31 17.62
N ASP A 84 -2.63 12.92 17.97
CA ASP A 84 -2.92 11.88 18.98
C ASP A 84 -2.39 10.51 18.56
N ILE A 85 -2.50 10.20 17.27
CA ILE A 85 -2.08 8.92 16.68
C ILE A 85 -1.24 9.19 15.44
N LEU A 86 -0.09 8.52 15.37
CA LEU A 86 0.70 8.41 14.15
C LEU A 86 0.48 7.03 13.51
N HIS A 87 -0.14 7.01 12.33
CA HIS A 87 -0.35 5.79 11.57
C HIS A 87 0.71 5.64 10.48
N ILE A 88 1.56 4.64 10.61
CA ILE A 88 2.66 4.36 9.68
C ILE A 88 2.30 3.18 8.79
N HIS A 89 2.35 3.38 7.47
CA HIS A 89 2.12 2.33 6.47
C HIS A 89 3.43 1.80 5.89
N ALA A 90 3.48 0.48 5.65
CA ALA A 90 4.58 -0.27 5.04
C ALA A 90 5.86 -0.39 5.90
N ILE A 91 6.60 -1.48 5.65
CA ILE A 91 7.76 -1.90 6.45
C ILE A 91 8.98 -0.97 6.34
N GLY A 92 9.14 -0.29 5.20
CA GLY A 92 10.26 0.66 5.04
C GLY A 92 10.16 1.86 6.01
N PRO A 93 9.06 2.64 5.96
CA PRO A 93 8.75 3.70 6.92
C PRO A 93 8.74 3.24 8.39
N ALA A 94 8.33 2.00 8.65
CA ALA A 94 8.28 1.44 10.00
C ALA A 94 9.64 1.34 10.70
N LEU A 95 10.74 1.48 9.96
CA LEU A 95 12.09 1.61 10.54
C LEU A 95 12.18 2.73 11.58
N LEU A 96 11.37 3.77 11.43
CA LEU A 96 11.37 4.95 12.31
C LEU A 96 10.32 4.88 13.44
N VAL A 97 9.63 3.76 13.60
CA VAL A 97 8.69 3.57 14.73
C VAL A 97 9.37 3.81 16.10
N PRO A 98 10.58 3.29 16.39
CA PRO A 98 11.24 3.57 17.65
C PRO A 98 11.49 5.07 17.89
N TYR A 99 11.84 5.80 16.84
CA TYR A 99 12.01 7.25 16.93
C TYR A 99 10.70 7.95 17.32
N ALA A 100 9.58 7.60 16.69
CA ALA A 100 8.28 8.14 17.05
C ALA A 100 7.90 7.81 18.51
N LYS A 101 8.21 6.58 18.95
CA LYS A 101 7.99 6.15 20.35
C LYS A 101 8.85 6.95 21.34
N MET A 102 10.11 7.24 21.02
CA MET A 102 10.98 8.09 21.84
C MET A 102 10.44 9.51 21.99
N LEU A 103 9.69 10.00 21.01
CA LEU A 103 8.99 11.30 21.08
C LEU A 103 7.64 11.21 21.84
N GLY A 104 7.30 10.07 22.42
CA GLY A 104 6.09 9.87 23.22
C GLY A 104 4.81 9.69 22.38
N MET A 105 4.93 9.41 21.08
CA MET A 105 3.77 9.27 20.19
C MET A 105 3.12 7.89 20.34
N LYS A 106 1.78 7.84 20.18
CA LYS A 106 1.03 6.61 19.98
C LYS A 106 1.12 6.21 18.51
N VAL A 107 1.64 5.01 18.23
CA VAL A 107 1.93 4.55 16.87
C VAL A 107 1.09 3.34 16.50
N VAL A 108 0.34 3.46 15.41
CA VAL A 108 -0.29 2.35 14.71
C VAL A 108 0.55 2.02 13.47
N PHE A 109 0.86 0.75 13.24
CA PHE A 109 1.61 0.30 12.08
C PHE A 109 0.76 -0.66 11.23
N THR A 110 0.57 -0.35 9.94
CA THR A 110 -0.05 -1.28 9.00
C THR A 110 0.99 -1.99 8.15
N HIS A 111 1.02 -3.32 8.28
CA HIS A 111 1.90 -4.20 7.52
C HIS A 111 1.20 -4.68 6.23
N HIS A 112 1.63 -4.16 5.07
CA HIS A 112 1.04 -4.47 3.76
C HIS A 112 1.68 -5.66 3.04
N GLY A 113 2.68 -6.29 3.62
CA GLY A 113 3.38 -7.45 3.06
C GLY A 113 4.90 -7.35 3.17
N PRO A 114 5.60 -8.47 3.00
CA PRO A 114 7.05 -8.56 3.07
C PRO A 114 7.70 -8.08 1.77
N ASP A 115 7.74 -6.76 1.55
CA ASP A 115 8.28 -6.15 0.32
C ASP A 115 9.74 -6.53 0.02
N TYR A 116 10.49 -7.04 0.99
CA TYR A 116 11.88 -7.50 0.80
C TYR A 116 11.98 -8.78 -0.04
N ASP A 117 10.90 -9.51 -0.25
CA ASP A 117 10.92 -10.71 -1.11
C ASP A 117 10.93 -10.38 -2.61
N ARG A 118 10.73 -9.11 -2.96
CA ARG A 118 10.76 -8.65 -4.36
C ARG A 118 12.18 -8.58 -4.90
N ASP A 119 12.39 -9.08 -6.11
CA ASP A 119 13.70 -9.16 -6.77
C ASP A 119 14.35 -7.81 -7.06
N LYS A 120 13.56 -6.75 -7.16
CA LYS A 120 14.07 -5.38 -7.39
C LYS A 120 14.97 -4.84 -6.28
N TRP A 121 14.99 -5.48 -5.11
CA TRP A 121 15.75 -4.99 -3.97
C TRP A 121 17.10 -5.67 -3.85
N GLY A 122 18.18 -4.90 -3.82
CA GLY A 122 19.51 -5.40 -3.46
C GLY A 122 19.60 -5.76 -1.97
N LEU A 123 20.67 -6.46 -1.59
CA LEU A 123 20.85 -7.02 -0.25
C LEU A 123 20.72 -5.97 0.87
N ALA A 124 21.34 -4.80 0.71
CA ALA A 124 21.27 -3.73 1.71
C ALA A 124 19.83 -3.22 1.90
N ALA A 125 19.07 -3.05 0.82
CA ALA A 125 17.67 -2.63 0.88
C ALA A 125 16.79 -3.72 1.53
N LYS A 126 17.01 -4.99 1.20
CA LYS A 126 16.32 -6.13 1.84
C LYS A 126 16.57 -6.17 3.35
N THR A 127 17.81 -5.96 3.77
CA THR A 127 18.19 -5.91 5.21
C THR A 127 17.48 -4.74 5.91
N MET A 128 17.48 -3.57 5.30
CA MET A 128 16.80 -2.39 5.84
C MET A 128 15.28 -2.59 5.96
N LEU A 129 14.64 -3.20 4.96
CA LEU A 129 13.21 -3.51 4.99
C LEU A 129 12.88 -4.54 6.09
N LYS A 130 13.72 -5.58 6.26
CA LYS A 130 13.58 -6.56 7.36
C LYS A 130 13.74 -5.91 8.73
N LEU A 131 14.69 -4.97 8.85
CA LEU A 131 14.85 -4.21 10.09
C LEU A 131 13.63 -3.32 10.35
N GLY A 132 13.10 -2.65 9.32
CA GLY A 132 11.88 -1.84 9.43
C GLY A 132 10.67 -2.68 9.84
N GLU A 133 10.50 -3.86 9.26
CA GLU A 133 9.45 -4.80 9.69
C GLU A 133 9.61 -5.14 11.19
N ARG A 134 10.83 -5.48 11.63
CA ARG A 134 11.12 -5.77 13.04
C ARG A 134 10.78 -4.57 13.94
N MET A 135 11.24 -3.36 13.57
CA MET A 135 10.98 -2.15 14.36
C MET A 135 9.49 -1.86 14.47
N GLY A 136 8.74 -1.93 13.35
CA GLY A 136 7.29 -1.76 13.36
C GLY A 136 6.58 -2.80 14.21
N CYS A 137 6.93 -4.08 14.03
CA CYS A 137 6.29 -5.17 14.77
C CYS A 137 6.62 -5.17 16.26
N MET A 138 7.78 -4.69 16.69
CA MET A 138 8.18 -4.72 18.10
C MET A 138 7.77 -3.48 18.88
N PHE A 139 7.76 -2.31 18.27
CA PHE A 139 7.65 -1.04 18.99
C PHE A 139 6.35 -0.27 18.75
N ALA A 140 5.57 -0.57 17.68
CA ALA A 140 4.27 0.05 17.52
C ALA A 140 3.31 -0.37 18.65
N ASP A 141 2.43 0.53 19.06
CA ASP A 141 1.41 0.22 20.06
C ASP A 141 0.44 -0.83 19.50
N ASP A 142 -0.05 -0.60 18.30
CA ASP A 142 -0.93 -1.52 17.59
C ASP A 142 -0.39 -1.83 16.18
N VAL A 143 -0.53 -3.08 15.74
CA VAL A 143 -0.17 -3.53 14.41
C VAL A 143 -1.41 -4.02 13.67
N ILE A 144 -1.66 -3.45 12.51
CA ILE A 144 -2.69 -3.91 11.59
C ILE A 144 -2.03 -4.79 10.54
N VAL A 145 -2.59 -5.97 10.30
CA VAL A 145 -2.17 -6.91 9.26
C VAL A 145 -3.31 -7.16 8.30
N ILE A 146 -3.01 -7.23 7.01
CA ILE A 146 -4.02 -7.35 5.95
C ILE A 146 -4.32 -8.79 5.53
N SER A 147 -3.68 -9.78 6.17
CA SER A 147 -3.93 -11.19 5.91
C SER A 147 -3.48 -12.07 7.06
N ASP A 148 -4.05 -13.28 7.16
CA ASP A 148 -3.62 -14.31 8.10
C ASP A 148 -2.16 -14.75 7.86
N VAL A 149 -1.70 -14.72 6.63
CA VAL A 149 -0.31 -15.04 6.29
C VAL A 149 0.65 -14.08 7.00
N ILE A 150 0.36 -12.78 6.96
CA ILE A 150 1.17 -11.77 7.64
C ILE A 150 1.03 -11.90 9.16
N ARG A 151 -0.18 -12.15 9.68
CA ARG A 151 -0.40 -12.38 11.11
C ARG A 151 0.48 -13.53 11.62
N ASN A 152 0.45 -14.66 10.91
CA ASN A 152 1.23 -15.84 11.25
C ASN A 152 2.75 -15.61 11.11
N LEU A 153 3.17 -14.83 10.10
CA LEU A 153 4.57 -14.42 9.92
C LEU A 153 5.05 -13.62 11.14
N ILE A 154 4.30 -12.61 11.57
CA ILE A 154 4.65 -11.76 12.73
C ILE A 154 4.72 -12.61 14.01
N SER A 155 3.74 -13.47 14.25
CA SER A 155 3.71 -14.35 15.41
C SER A 155 4.93 -15.28 15.45
N ARG A 156 5.25 -15.95 14.33
CA ARG A 156 6.39 -16.87 14.23
C ARG A 156 7.73 -16.17 14.34
N LYS A 157 7.88 -15.00 13.71
CA LYS A 157 9.16 -14.32 13.54
C LYS A 157 9.53 -13.41 14.72
N TYR A 158 8.52 -12.82 15.36
CA TYR A 158 8.71 -11.83 16.42
C TYR A 158 8.01 -12.18 17.73
N GLY A 159 7.28 -13.30 17.79
CA GLY A 159 6.54 -13.72 18.98
C GLY A 159 5.37 -12.79 19.36
N ARG A 160 5.06 -11.82 18.48
CA ARG A 160 4.01 -10.84 18.80
C ARG A 160 2.63 -11.37 18.41
N THR A 161 1.76 -11.52 19.41
CA THR A 161 0.37 -11.95 19.24
C THR A 161 -0.64 -10.94 19.80
N SER A 162 -0.20 -10.13 20.78
CA SER A 162 -1.03 -9.07 21.37
C SER A 162 -0.95 -7.78 20.57
N HIS A 163 -2.07 -7.03 20.55
CA HIS A 163 -2.16 -5.78 19.79
C HIS A 163 -1.83 -5.97 18.29
N VAL A 164 -2.25 -7.11 17.74
CA VAL A 164 -2.17 -7.43 16.31
C VAL A 164 -3.58 -7.66 15.80
N HIS A 165 -4.02 -6.77 14.91
CA HIS A 165 -5.38 -6.72 14.40
C HIS A 165 -5.40 -7.18 12.94
N LEU A 166 -6.12 -8.25 12.64
CA LEU A 166 -6.37 -8.68 11.27
C LEU A 166 -7.51 -7.84 10.69
N ILE A 167 -7.17 -6.96 9.76
CA ILE A 167 -8.12 -6.14 9.02
C ILE A 167 -7.80 -6.27 7.54
N TYR A 168 -8.63 -7.01 6.81
CA TYR A 168 -8.46 -7.19 5.37
C TYR A 168 -8.64 -5.86 4.62
N ASN A 169 -7.91 -5.70 3.52
CA ASN A 169 -8.18 -4.59 2.61
C ASN A 169 -9.59 -4.72 2.03
N GLY A 170 -10.33 -3.62 2.08
CA GLY A 170 -11.61 -3.52 1.41
C GLY A 170 -11.44 -3.18 -0.07
N VAL A 171 -12.51 -3.42 -0.83
CA VAL A 171 -12.67 -2.94 -2.19
C VAL A 171 -14.00 -2.21 -2.30
N SER A 172 -14.04 -1.12 -3.05
CA SER A 172 -15.30 -0.47 -3.39
C SER A 172 -16.09 -1.38 -4.31
N ARG A 173 -17.43 -1.44 -4.15
CA ARG A 173 -18.27 -2.13 -5.12
C ARG A 173 -18.09 -1.44 -6.46
N PRO A 174 -17.64 -2.16 -7.50
CA PRO A 174 -17.58 -1.57 -8.83
C PRO A 174 -19.00 -1.28 -9.34
N GLU A 175 -19.13 -0.16 -10.02
CA GLU A 175 -20.33 0.07 -10.83
C GLU A 175 -20.31 -0.95 -11.99
N VAL A 176 -21.48 -1.53 -12.25
CA VAL A 176 -21.62 -2.43 -13.39
C VAL A 176 -21.62 -1.57 -14.65
N CYS A 177 -20.55 -1.65 -15.41
CA CYS A 177 -20.48 -1.02 -16.73
C CYS A 177 -21.00 -1.98 -17.79
N ASP A 178 -21.62 -1.44 -18.81
CA ASP A 178 -21.90 -2.19 -20.02
C ASP A 178 -20.59 -2.66 -20.67
N PHE A 179 -20.70 -3.73 -21.45
CA PHE A 179 -19.53 -4.29 -22.14
C PHE A 179 -18.99 -3.24 -23.13
N PRO A 180 -17.72 -2.82 -23.01
CA PRO A 180 -17.20 -1.75 -23.85
C PRO A 180 -17.15 -2.12 -25.33
N GLU A 181 -17.63 -1.22 -26.22
CA GLU A 181 -17.61 -1.43 -27.67
C GLU A 181 -16.24 -1.80 -28.22
N TYR A 182 -15.16 -1.21 -27.67
CA TYR A 182 -13.80 -1.53 -28.11
C TYR A 182 -13.39 -2.99 -27.85
N PHE A 183 -14.06 -3.73 -26.97
CA PHE A 183 -13.83 -5.16 -26.82
C PHE A 183 -14.35 -5.94 -28.03
N GLU A 184 -15.45 -5.47 -28.62
CA GLU A 184 -15.99 -6.05 -29.86
C GLU A 184 -15.00 -5.82 -31.03
N GLU A 185 -14.41 -4.61 -31.12
CA GLU A 185 -13.36 -4.30 -32.09
C GLU A 185 -12.14 -5.22 -31.96
N LEU A 186 -11.78 -5.62 -30.73
CA LEU A 186 -10.72 -6.60 -30.44
C LEU A 186 -11.20 -8.05 -30.63
N GLY A 187 -12.46 -8.26 -31.05
CA GLY A 187 -13.09 -9.54 -31.22
C GLY A 187 -13.24 -10.31 -29.90
N ILE A 188 -13.40 -9.59 -28.77
CA ILE A 188 -13.63 -10.17 -27.45
C ILE A 188 -15.14 -10.23 -27.23
N GLU A 189 -15.69 -11.41 -26.99
CA GLU A 189 -17.09 -11.61 -26.71
C GLU A 189 -17.38 -11.62 -25.21
N LYS A 190 -18.50 -11.02 -24.78
CA LYS A 190 -18.95 -11.04 -23.38
C LYS A 190 -19.07 -12.46 -22.85
N GLY A 191 -18.39 -12.73 -21.73
CA GLY A 191 -18.40 -14.06 -21.10
C GLY A 191 -17.47 -15.09 -21.77
N LYS A 192 -16.76 -14.76 -22.86
CA LYS A 192 -15.82 -15.65 -23.54
C LYS A 192 -14.38 -15.15 -23.44
N TYR A 193 -13.97 -14.70 -22.27
CA TYR A 193 -12.56 -14.34 -22.02
C TYR A 193 -12.14 -14.63 -20.59
N ILE A 194 -10.85 -14.81 -20.42
CA ILE A 194 -10.16 -14.84 -19.13
C ILE A 194 -9.36 -13.52 -19.05
N LEU A 195 -9.62 -12.72 -18.02
CA LEU A 195 -8.92 -11.43 -17.82
C LEU A 195 -7.82 -11.58 -16.78
N GLY A 196 -6.58 -11.29 -17.18
CA GLY A 196 -5.46 -11.02 -16.28
C GLY A 196 -5.18 -9.53 -16.22
N MET A 197 -5.46 -8.86 -15.09
CA MET A 197 -5.24 -7.43 -14.93
C MET A 197 -4.23 -7.15 -13.82
N CYS A 198 -3.02 -6.68 -14.18
CA CYS A 198 -1.99 -6.30 -13.22
C CYS A 198 -0.85 -5.59 -13.94
N ARG A 199 0.11 -5.01 -13.19
CA ARG A 199 1.37 -4.54 -13.77
C ARG A 199 2.15 -5.71 -14.36
N PHE A 200 2.77 -5.52 -15.51
CA PHE A 200 3.55 -6.55 -16.21
C PHE A 200 4.94 -6.70 -15.59
N VAL A 201 4.98 -7.24 -14.37
CA VAL A 201 6.20 -7.49 -13.62
C VAL A 201 6.32 -8.99 -13.29
N PRO A 202 7.54 -9.55 -13.17
CA PRO A 202 7.76 -10.97 -12.94
C PRO A 202 6.97 -11.55 -11.76
N GLU A 203 6.82 -10.79 -10.69
CA GLU A 203 6.14 -11.20 -9.46
C GLU A 203 4.63 -11.46 -9.65
N LYS A 204 4.06 -11.01 -10.77
CA LYS A 204 2.64 -11.28 -11.11
C LYS A 204 2.43 -12.58 -11.86
N ASN A 205 3.52 -13.25 -12.27
CA ASN A 205 3.49 -14.56 -12.89
C ASN A 205 2.56 -14.69 -14.11
N LEU A 206 2.37 -13.62 -14.89
CA LEU A 206 1.53 -13.65 -16.10
C LEU A 206 1.98 -14.68 -17.11
N HIS A 207 3.28 -14.97 -17.17
CA HIS A 207 3.83 -16.02 -18.02
C HIS A 207 3.25 -17.42 -17.67
N HIS A 208 2.98 -17.69 -16.39
CA HIS A 208 2.31 -18.94 -15.99
C HIS A 208 0.85 -18.97 -16.47
N LEU A 209 0.15 -17.83 -16.42
CA LEU A 209 -1.21 -17.74 -16.95
C LEU A 209 -1.23 -18.00 -18.47
N VAL A 210 -0.31 -17.38 -19.22
CA VAL A 210 -0.16 -17.61 -20.67
C VAL A 210 0.16 -19.08 -20.97
N GLN A 211 1.10 -19.68 -20.23
CA GLN A 211 1.45 -21.09 -20.40
C GLN A 211 0.28 -22.03 -20.06
N ALA A 212 -0.47 -21.73 -19.00
CA ALA A 212 -1.64 -22.51 -18.62
C ALA A 212 -2.72 -22.43 -19.71
N PHE A 213 -3.00 -21.24 -20.21
CA PHE A 213 -3.96 -21.03 -21.30
C PHE A 213 -3.54 -21.76 -22.59
N ALA A 214 -2.25 -21.68 -22.95
CA ALA A 214 -1.71 -22.37 -24.15
C ALA A 214 -1.81 -23.91 -24.07
N ARG A 215 -1.90 -24.48 -22.87
CA ARG A 215 -2.06 -25.94 -22.66
C ARG A 215 -3.51 -26.39 -22.71
N MET A 216 -4.48 -25.49 -22.77
CA MET A 216 -5.88 -25.87 -22.91
C MET A 216 -6.13 -26.50 -24.28
N LYS A 217 -6.57 -27.75 -24.29
CA LYS A 217 -6.84 -28.53 -25.55
C LYS A 217 -8.04 -27.96 -26.30
N ASN A 218 -9.02 -27.41 -25.60
CA ASN A 218 -10.21 -26.79 -26.20
C ASN A 218 -10.56 -25.55 -25.38
N THR A 219 -10.45 -24.37 -25.98
CA THR A 219 -10.80 -23.10 -25.35
C THR A 219 -12.26 -22.74 -25.52
N GLY A 220 -13.02 -23.45 -26.38
CA GLY A 220 -14.42 -23.10 -26.67
C GLY A 220 -14.61 -21.68 -27.23
N GLY A 221 -13.57 -21.13 -27.89
CA GLY A 221 -13.57 -19.74 -28.35
C GLY A 221 -13.21 -18.70 -27.29
N ILE A 222 -12.88 -19.11 -26.06
CA ILE A 222 -12.41 -18.21 -24.99
C ILE A 222 -11.08 -17.57 -25.38
N LYS A 223 -10.94 -16.27 -25.19
CA LYS A 223 -9.70 -15.53 -25.38
C LYS A 223 -9.02 -15.23 -24.04
N LEU A 224 -7.70 -15.18 -24.04
CA LEU A 224 -6.93 -14.63 -22.90
C LEU A 224 -6.68 -13.16 -23.16
N VAL A 225 -7.15 -12.31 -22.24
CA VAL A 225 -6.98 -10.85 -22.28
C VAL A 225 -6.04 -10.46 -21.14
N LEU A 226 -4.95 -9.79 -21.47
CA LEU A 226 -4.00 -9.24 -20.49
C LEU A 226 -4.08 -7.72 -20.54
N ALA A 227 -4.42 -7.11 -19.42
CA ALA A 227 -4.52 -5.68 -19.26
C ALA A 227 -3.53 -5.19 -18.18
N GLY A 228 -2.77 -4.13 -18.49
CA GLY A 228 -1.82 -3.54 -17.54
C GLY A 228 -0.67 -2.81 -18.24
N ASP A 229 0.31 -2.38 -17.44
CA ASP A 229 1.51 -1.63 -17.81
C ASP A 229 2.81 -2.28 -17.27
#